data_7a48e7b59417d952ce4063f0fb825421
#
_entry.id   7a48e7b59417d952ce4063f0fb825421
#
_cell.length_a   1.000
_cell.length_b   1.000
_cell.length_c   1.000
_cell.angle_alpha   90.00
_cell.angle_beta   90.00
_cell.angle_gamma   90.00
#
_symmetry.space_group_name_H-M   'P 1'
#
loop_
_entity.id
_entity.type
_entity.pdbx_description
1 polymer ?
#
loop_
_entity_poly.entity_id
_entity_poly.type
_entity_poly.pdbx_seq_one_letter_code
_entity_poly.pdbx_strand_id
1 'polypeptide(L)'
;KAIADYKASKYQDDINEINSQIEQIKFYNGFTAVRGPGIMVRVSDNISEDPELDIMERIVHDVDIVVLLNDLKAAGAEAIEVNGKRIINISEVVCAGPLIRVNGEVIPAPFVIIAIGDMDELYDAVTEEGTYAYELKNTYGMEVVAAQGYNLTVREFRGINYETKYAEIVKEGEK
;
A
#
# COMPACT_ATOMS: atom_id res chain seq x y z
N LYS A 1 -3.43 50.23 16.84
CA LYS A 1 -4.34 49.45 15.96
C LYS A 1 -3.55 48.78 14.84
N ALA A 2 -2.83 49.53 13.97
CA ALA A 2 -2.08 48.97 12.83
C ALA A 2 -1.04 47.90 13.20
N ILE A 3 -0.31 48.05 14.34
CA ILE A 3 0.66 47.04 14.79
C ILE A 3 -0.03 45.74 15.26
N ALA A 4 -1.18 45.85 15.91
CA ALA A 4 -1.96 44.69 16.34
C ALA A 4 -2.54 43.94 15.13
N ASP A 5 -3.05 44.66 14.14
CA ASP A 5 -3.60 44.11 12.90
C ASP A 5 -2.48 43.42 12.08
N TYR A 6 -1.29 44.02 12.01
CA TYR A 6 -0.11 43.40 11.36
C TYR A 6 0.34 42.10 12.06
N LYS A 7 0.41 42.12 13.41
CA LYS A 7 0.76 40.90 14.17
C LYS A 7 -0.27 39.80 13.99
N ALA A 8 -1.56 40.15 14.01
CA ALA A 8 -2.63 39.16 13.79
C ALA A 8 -2.57 38.54 12.39
N SER A 9 -2.32 39.36 11.35
CA SER A 9 -2.12 38.88 9.99
C SER A 9 -0.91 37.93 9.89
N LYS A 10 0.24 38.32 10.47
CA LYS A 10 1.44 37.47 10.45
C LYS A 10 1.23 36.13 11.14
N TYR A 11 0.57 36.08 12.29
CA TYR A 11 0.25 34.83 12.97
C TYR A 11 -0.69 33.95 12.14
N GLN A 12 -1.63 34.55 11.41
CA GLN A 12 -2.51 33.78 10.53
C GLN A 12 -1.75 33.17 9.36
N ASP A 13 -0.79 33.93 8.79
CA ASP A 13 0.05 33.41 7.70
C ASP A 13 0.95 32.27 8.18
N ASP A 14 1.57 32.41 9.35
CA ASP A 14 2.38 31.35 9.98
C ASP A 14 1.55 30.08 10.27
N ILE A 15 0.32 30.23 10.75
CA ILE A 15 -0.62 29.10 10.98
C ILE A 15 -0.99 28.42 9.66
N ASN A 16 -1.25 29.19 8.62
CA ASN A 16 -1.60 28.65 7.30
C ASN A 16 -0.43 27.84 6.70
N GLU A 17 0.80 28.35 6.84
CA GLU A 17 2.01 27.67 6.41
C GLU A 17 2.21 26.35 7.16
N ILE A 18 2.09 26.35 8.49
CA ILE A 18 2.20 25.13 9.32
C ILE A 18 1.13 24.09 8.92
N ASN A 19 -0.11 24.52 8.72
CA ASN A 19 -1.18 23.63 8.29
C ASN A 19 -0.88 23.01 6.92
N SER A 20 -0.35 23.79 5.98
CA SER A 20 0.06 23.30 4.67
C SER A 20 1.16 22.22 4.79
N GLN A 21 2.17 22.47 5.65
CA GLN A 21 3.22 21.50 5.92
C GLN A 21 2.67 20.21 6.55
N ILE A 22 1.73 20.31 7.48
CA ILE A 22 1.07 19.15 8.10
C ILE A 22 0.33 18.32 7.03
N GLU A 23 -0.42 18.95 6.13
CA GLU A 23 -1.14 18.24 5.07
C GLU A 23 -0.18 17.56 4.08
N GLN A 24 0.96 18.17 3.75
CA GLN A 24 2.01 17.55 2.95
C GLN A 24 2.63 16.33 3.65
N ILE A 25 2.93 16.43 4.94
CA ILE A 25 3.46 15.32 5.74
C ILE A 25 2.46 14.17 5.78
N LYS A 26 1.18 14.43 5.99
CA LYS A 26 0.12 13.41 5.94
C LYS A 26 0.05 12.73 4.57
N PHE A 27 0.12 13.50 3.49
CA PHE A 27 0.10 12.98 2.12
C PHE A 27 1.26 12.03 1.87
N TYR A 28 2.51 12.46 2.13
CA TYR A 28 3.70 11.63 1.90
C TYR A 28 3.76 10.38 2.78
N ASN A 29 3.18 10.42 3.97
CA ASN A 29 3.15 9.28 4.89
C ASN A 29 1.91 8.40 4.76
N GLY A 30 1.04 8.65 3.78
CA GLY A 30 -0.11 7.81 3.49
C GLY A 30 -1.32 8.01 4.40
N PHE A 31 -1.38 9.09 5.17
CA PHE A 31 -2.51 9.46 6.02
C PHE A 31 -3.58 10.29 5.29
N THR A 32 -3.47 10.38 3.96
CA THR A 32 -4.44 11.05 3.08
C THR A 32 -4.80 10.08 1.97
N ALA A 33 -6.09 9.98 1.65
CA ALA A 33 -6.55 9.23 0.49
C ALA A 33 -6.06 9.91 -0.79
N VAL A 34 -5.63 9.11 -1.77
CA VAL A 34 -5.08 9.61 -3.02
C VAL A 34 -5.79 8.99 -4.21
N ARG A 35 -5.73 9.66 -5.36
CA ARG A 35 -6.36 9.22 -6.59
C ARG A 35 -5.44 9.47 -7.77
N GLY A 36 -5.39 8.51 -8.70
CA GLY A 36 -4.56 8.63 -9.90
C GLY A 36 -4.72 7.45 -10.84
N PRO A 37 -3.95 7.46 -11.94
CA PRO A 37 -3.80 6.31 -12.80
C PRO A 37 -3.04 5.20 -12.07
N GLY A 38 -3.21 3.96 -12.52
CA GLY A 38 -2.53 2.81 -11.94
C GLY A 38 -3.17 1.50 -12.34
N ILE A 39 -3.00 0.48 -11.50
CA ILE A 39 -3.56 -0.86 -11.74
C ILE A 39 -4.34 -1.38 -10.54
N MET A 40 -5.23 -2.33 -10.85
CA MET A 40 -5.86 -3.23 -9.89
C MET A 40 -5.41 -4.65 -10.18
N VAL A 41 -4.90 -5.35 -9.17
CA VAL A 41 -4.51 -6.76 -9.26
C VAL A 41 -5.39 -7.56 -8.31
N ARG A 42 -6.08 -8.57 -8.82
CA ARG A 42 -6.86 -9.52 -8.02
C ARG A 42 -6.11 -10.85 -7.98
N VAL A 43 -5.85 -11.35 -6.78
CA VAL A 43 -5.21 -12.63 -6.53
C VAL A 43 -6.16 -13.52 -5.73
N SER A 44 -6.43 -14.72 -6.24
CA SER A 44 -7.29 -15.71 -5.60
C SER A 44 -6.60 -17.05 -5.52
N ASP A 45 -7.02 -17.86 -4.58
CA ASP A 45 -6.55 -19.23 -4.38
C ASP A 45 -6.76 -20.07 -5.64
N ASN A 46 -5.92 -21.10 -5.80
CA ASN A 46 -6.10 -22.12 -6.82
C ASN A 46 -7.30 -23.01 -6.47
N ILE A 47 -8.33 -22.98 -7.30
CA ILE A 47 -9.58 -23.75 -7.14
C ILE A 47 -9.50 -25.15 -7.74
N SER A 48 -8.32 -25.63 -8.14
CA SER A 48 -8.15 -26.98 -8.69
C SER A 48 -8.64 -28.05 -7.70
N GLU A 49 -9.36 -29.03 -8.21
CA GLU A 49 -9.81 -30.20 -7.45
C GLU A 49 -8.80 -31.36 -7.51
N ASP A 50 -7.57 -31.11 -7.98
CA ASP A 50 -6.51 -32.12 -8.07
C ASP A 50 -6.18 -32.65 -6.65
N PRO A 51 -6.44 -33.93 -6.38
CA PRO A 51 -6.21 -34.53 -5.07
C PRO A 51 -4.71 -34.69 -4.72
N GLU A 52 -3.81 -34.57 -5.71
CA GLU A 52 -2.36 -34.64 -5.47
C GLU A 52 -1.77 -33.32 -4.97
N LEU A 53 -2.48 -32.19 -5.15
CA LEU A 53 -2.04 -30.89 -4.66
C LEU A 53 -2.41 -30.72 -3.18
N ASP A 54 -1.41 -30.38 -2.36
CA ASP A 54 -1.66 -30.01 -0.97
C ASP A 54 -2.51 -28.71 -0.91
N ILE A 55 -3.42 -28.65 0.05
CA ILE A 55 -4.26 -27.47 0.27
C ILE A 55 -3.43 -26.21 0.53
N MET A 56 -2.25 -26.38 1.15
CA MET A 56 -1.32 -25.28 1.42
C MET A 56 -0.64 -24.76 0.16
N GLU A 57 -0.53 -25.56 -0.88
CA GLU A 57 0.03 -25.14 -2.17
C GLU A 57 -1.00 -24.41 -3.04
N ARG A 58 -2.27 -24.48 -2.66
CA ARG A 58 -3.39 -23.91 -3.40
C ARG A 58 -3.87 -22.56 -2.83
N ILE A 59 -3.48 -22.20 -1.63
CA ILE A 59 -3.90 -20.93 -1.00
C ILE A 59 -2.82 -19.87 -1.19
N VAL A 60 -3.27 -18.62 -1.28
CA VAL A 60 -2.39 -17.45 -1.31
C VAL A 60 -1.82 -17.22 0.10
N HIS A 61 -0.50 -17.08 0.20
CA HIS A 61 0.21 -16.81 1.44
C HIS A 61 0.56 -15.33 1.60
N ASP A 62 0.93 -14.93 2.81
CA ASP A 62 1.41 -13.59 3.10
C ASP A 62 2.65 -13.22 2.28
N VAL A 63 3.57 -14.18 2.09
CA VAL A 63 4.76 -13.99 1.25
C VAL A 63 4.40 -13.62 -0.19
N ASP A 64 3.34 -14.18 -0.74
CA ASP A 64 2.89 -13.88 -2.11
C ASP A 64 2.47 -12.42 -2.22
N ILE A 65 1.68 -11.96 -1.25
CA ILE A 65 1.26 -10.56 -1.19
C ILE A 65 2.46 -9.64 -0.98
N VAL A 66 3.39 -9.97 -0.07
CA VAL A 66 4.58 -9.16 0.21
C VAL A 66 5.48 -9.02 -1.02
N VAL A 67 5.67 -10.11 -1.79
CA VAL A 67 6.46 -10.06 -3.03
C VAL A 67 5.77 -9.17 -4.06
N LEU A 68 4.47 -9.35 -4.30
CA LEU A 68 3.70 -8.48 -5.22
C LEU A 68 3.76 -7.00 -4.82
N LEU A 69 3.65 -6.70 -3.53
CA LEU A 69 3.80 -5.32 -3.02
C LEU A 69 5.20 -4.75 -3.30
N ASN A 70 6.24 -5.57 -3.18
CA ASN A 70 7.61 -5.15 -3.45
C ASN A 70 7.85 -4.94 -4.95
N ASP A 71 7.33 -5.83 -5.81
CA ASP A 71 7.41 -5.68 -7.26
C ASP A 71 6.73 -4.40 -7.73
N LEU A 72 5.52 -4.12 -7.23
CA LEU A 72 4.82 -2.86 -7.51
C LEU A 72 5.56 -1.62 -7.02
N LYS A 73 6.18 -1.68 -5.83
CA LYS A 73 7.03 -0.59 -5.33
C LYS A 73 8.27 -0.39 -6.20
N ALA A 74 8.91 -1.47 -6.64
CA ALA A 74 10.07 -1.42 -7.53
C ALA A 74 9.71 -0.85 -8.90
N ALA A 75 8.48 -1.10 -9.38
CA ALA A 75 7.92 -0.53 -10.60
C ALA A 75 7.39 0.92 -10.42
N GLY A 76 7.68 1.58 -9.31
CA GLY A 76 7.37 2.98 -9.09
C GLY A 76 5.97 3.28 -8.55
N ALA A 77 5.30 2.33 -7.87
CA ALA A 77 4.03 2.62 -7.23
C ALA A 77 4.17 3.71 -6.14
N GLU A 78 3.38 4.78 -6.27
CA GLU A 78 3.36 5.92 -5.34
C GLU A 78 2.45 5.67 -4.14
N ALA A 79 1.42 4.86 -4.32
CA ALA A 79 0.49 4.48 -3.26
C ALA A 79 -0.11 3.11 -3.53
N ILE A 80 -0.19 2.27 -2.51
CA ILE A 80 -0.74 0.91 -2.62
C ILE A 80 -1.71 0.64 -1.48
N GLU A 81 -2.78 -0.10 -1.76
CA GLU A 81 -3.65 -0.71 -0.75
C GLU A 81 -3.94 -2.17 -1.07
N VAL A 82 -4.23 -2.96 -0.05
CA VAL A 82 -4.73 -4.33 -0.16
C VAL A 82 -6.10 -4.40 0.52
N ASN A 83 -7.13 -4.77 -0.22
CA ASN A 83 -8.53 -4.83 0.26
C ASN A 83 -8.94 -3.58 1.06
N GLY A 84 -8.55 -2.39 0.58
CA GLY A 84 -8.84 -1.11 1.22
C GLY A 84 -7.94 -0.76 2.42
N LYS A 85 -6.89 -1.53 2.66
CA LYS A 85 -5.89 -1.25 3.70
C LYS A 85 -4.66 -0.61 3.07
N ARG A 86 -4.45 0.70 3.31
CA ARG A 86 -3.28 1.44 2.84
C ARG A 86 -2.00 0.79 3.33
N ILE A 87 -1.08 0.55 2.42
CA ILE A 87 0.27 0.06 2.74
C ILE A 87 1.21 1.26 2.91
N ILE A 88 1.85 1.32 4.07
CA ILE A 88 2.88 2.28 4.42
C ILE A 88 4.10 1.54 5.00
N ASN A 89 5.16 2.25 5.36
CA ASN A 89 6.41 1.65 5.83
C ASN A 89 6.28 0.79 7.10
N ILE A 90 5.27 1.03 7.95
CA ILE A 90 5.00 0.25 9.16
C ILE A 90 3.92 -0.81 8.98
N SER A 91 3.38 -0.98 7.77
CA SER A 91 2.36 -1.98 7.50
C SER A 91 2.92 -3.39 7.62
N GLU A 92 2.19 -4.26 8.32
CA GLU A 92 2.47 -5.69 8.34
C GLU A 92 1.49 -6.46 7.46
N VAL A 93 2.03 -7.52 6.84
CA VAL A 93 1.26 -8.53 6.11
C VAL A 93 1.73 -9.89 6.62
N VAL A 94 0.86 -10.64 7.29
CA VAL A 94 1.21 -11.90 7.94
C VAL A 94 0.09 -12.94 7.83
N CYS A 95 0.45 -14.21 7.70
CA CYS A 95 -0.53 -15.30 7.72
C CYS A 95 -1.27 -15.37 9.07
N ALA A 96 -2.55 -15.67 8.99
CA ALA A 96 -3.43 -15.91 10.13
C ALA A 96 -4.26 -17.18 9.87
N GLY A 97 -3.58 -18.33 9.81
CA GLY A 97 -4.13 -19.59 9.29
C GLY A 97 -4.36 -19.48 7.78
N PRO A 98 -5.53 -19.86 7.25
CA PRO A 98 -5.85 -19.74 5.82
C PRO A 98 -6.22 -18.32 5.38
N LEU A 99 -6.08 -17.34 6.27
CA LEU A 99 -6.37 -15.93 6.03
C LEU A 99 -5.09 -15.11 6.15
N ILE A 100 -5.09 -13.89 5.62
CA ILE A 100 -3.98 -12.94 5.75
C ILE A 100 -4.43 -11.76 6.60
N ARG A 101 -3.57 -11.33 7.52
CA ARG A 101 -3.78 -10.10 8.29
C ARG A 101 -2.94 -8.98 7.71
N VAL A 102 -3.58 -7.85 7.45
CA VAL A 102 -2.97 -6.61 6.96
C VAL A 102 -3.34 -5.48 7.92
N ASN A 103 -2.35 -4.79 8.46
CA ASN A 103 -2.55 -3.69 9.42
C ASN A 103 -3.47 -4.06 10.61
N GLY A 104 -3.29 -5.27 11.16
CA GLY A 104 -4.08 -5.77 12.28
C GLY A 104 -5.45 -6.37 11.92
N GLU A 105 -5.92 -6.22 10.68
CA GLU A 105 -7.21 -6.75 10.24
C GLU A 105 -7.04 -7.99 9.37
N VAL A 106 -7.82 -9.03 9.67
CA VAL A 106 -7.80 -10.31 8.94
C VAL A 106 -8.72 -10.20 7.72
N ILE A 107 -8.19 -10.58 6.56
CA ILE A 107 -8.89 -10.55 5.28
C ILE A 107 -8.80 -11.93 4.59
N PRO A 108 -9.91 -12.41 3.99
CA PRO A 108 -9.91 -13.62 3.17
C PRO A 108 -9.52 -13.30 1.71
N ALA A 109 -9.16 -14.34 0.96
CA ALA A 109 -9.13 -14.25 -0.50
C ALA A 109 -10.57 -13.96 -1.05
N PRO A 110 -10.71 -13.28 -2.20
CA PRO A 110 -9.64 -12.77 -3.05
C PRO A 110 -8.95 -11.53 -2.48
N PHE A 111 -7.66 -11.42 -2.71
CA PHE A 111 -6.88 -10.24 -2.37
C PHE A 111 -6.90 -9.26 -3.54
N VAL A 112 -7.35 -8.03 -3.28
CA VAL A 112 -7.41 -6.96 -4.28
C VAL A 112 -6.37 -5.91 -3.93
N ILE A 113 -5.33 -5.82 -4.74
CA ILE A 113 -4.27 -4.81 -4.62
C ILE A 113 -4.59 -3.69 -5.60
N ILE A 114 -4.61 -2.44 -5.11
CA ILE A 114 -4.70 -1.25 -5.97
C ILE A 114 -3.39 -0.48 -5.80
N ALA A 115 -2.74 -0.18 -6.92
CA ALA A 115 -1.50 0.60 -6.96
C ALA A 115 -1.67 1.81 -7.88
N ILE A 116 -1.30 3.00 -7.40
CA ILE A 116 -1.26 4.25 -8.18
C ILE A 116 0.18 4.46 -8.65
N GLY A 117 0.36 4.81 -9.92
CA GLY A 117 1.63 5.04 -10.58
C GLY A 117 1.49 4.98 -12.10
N ASP A 118 2.61 4.85 -12.80
CA ASP A 118 2.58 4.62 -14.25
C ASP A 118 1.89 3.28 -14.55
N MET A 119 0.83 3.33 -15.36
CA MET A 119 -0.02 2.17 -15.61
C MET A 119 0.70 1.05 -16.36
N ASP A 120 1.57 1.40 -17.29
CA ASP A 120 2.24 0.44 -18.14
C ASP A 120 3.36 -0.25 -17.35
N GLU A 121 4.20 0.51 -16.64
CA GLU A 121 5.25 -0.02 -15.77
C GLU A 121 4.69 -0.94 -14.66
N LEU A 122 3.59 -0.51 -14.02
CA LEU A 122 2.92 -1.32 -12.99
C LEU A 122 2.28 -2.59 -13.57
N TYR A 123 1.67 -2.49 -14.76
CA TYR A 123 1.01 -3.62 -15.41
C TYR A 123 2.03 -4.68 -15.84
N ASP A 124 3.13 -4.24 -16.43
CA ASP A 124 4.21 -5.13 -16.86
C ASP A 124 4.84 -5.86 -15.67
N ALA A 125 5.03 -5.18 -14.53
CA ALA A 125 5.56 -5.76 -13.31
C ALA A 125 4.73 -6.93 -12.73
N VAL A 126 3.48 -7.09 -13.16
CA VAL A 126 2.59 -8.18 -12.69
C VAL A 126 2.09 -9.11 -13.81
N THR A 127 2.45 -8.85 -15.07
CA THR A 127 1.95 -9.64 -16.20
C THR A 127 3.03 -10.22 -17.09
N GLU A 128 4.22 -9.65 -17.13
CA GLU A 128 5.32 -10.13 -17.97
C GLU A 128 5.84 -11.49 -17.52
N GLU A 129 6.29 -12.28 -18.48
CA GLU A 129 6.93 -13.57 -18.23
C GLU A 129 8.19 -13.39 -17.36
N GLY A 130 8.28 -14.15 -16.27
CA GLY A 130 9.37 -14.08 -15.30
C GLY A 130 9.06 -13.18 -14.08
N THR A 131 7.93 -12.49 -14.06
CA THR A 131 7.45 -11.80 -12.86
C THR A 131 6.83 -12.79 -11.87
N TYR A 132 6.84 -12.45 -10.58
CA TYR A 132 6.27 -13.31 -9.56
C TYR A 132 4.76 -13.55 -9.76
N ALA A 133 4.01 -12.53 -10.14
CA ALA A 133 2.59 -12.66 -10.46
C ALA A 133 2.33 -13.61 -11.62
N TYR A 134 3.20 -13.62 -12.63
CA TYR A 134 3.16 -14.57 -13.73
C TYR A 134 3.41 -16.02 -13.26
N GLU A 135 4.36 -16.22 -12.34
CA GLU A 135 4.62 -17.53 -11.74
C GLU A 135 3.45 -18.02 -10.89
N LEU A 136 2.86 -17.16 -10.05
CA LEU A 136 1.66 -17.49 -9.27
C LEU A 136 0.55 -18.02 -10.17
N LYS A 137 0.34 -17.37 -11.33
CA LYS A 137 -0.71 -17.76 -12.27
C LYS A 137 -0.37 -19.04 -13.05
N ASN A 138 0.83 -19.14 -13.61
CA ASN A 138 1.15 -20.15 -14.61
C ASN A 138 1.81 -21.41 -14.02
N THR A 139 2.49 -21.27 -12.89
CA THR A 139 3.18 -22.38 -12.20
C THR A 139 2.35 -22.92 -11.04
N TYR A 140 1.81 -22.03 -10.20
CA TYR A 140 1.03 -22.43 -9.02
C TYR A 140 -0.48 -22.47 -9.27
N GLY A 141 -0.94 -22.07 -10.46
CA GLY A 141 -2.35 -22.16 -10.87
C GLY A 141 -3.29 -21.24 -10.09
N MET A 142 -2.77 -20.20 -9.44
CA MET A 142 -3.58 -19.19 -8.78
C MET A 142 -4.29 -18.30 -9.79
N GLU A 143 -5.45 -17.76 -9.44
CA GLU A 143 -6.12 -16.81 -10.30
C GLU A 143 -5.52 -15.41 -10.07
N VAL A 144 -4.74 -14.92 -11.02
CA VAL A 144 -4.19 -13.57 -11.03
C VAL A 144 -4.74 -12.80 -12.21
N VAL A 145 -5.44 -11.70 -11.94
CA VAL A 145 -6.04 -10.82 -12.94
C VAL A 145 -5.61 -9.39 -12.66
N ALA A 146 -4.98 -8.74 -13.64
CA ALA A 146 -4.60 -7.34 -13.57
C ALA A 146 -5.42 -6.50 -14.56
N ALA A 147 -5.75 -5.26 -14.18
CA ALA A 147 -6.43 -4.29 -15.02
C ALA A 147 -5.91 -2.88 -14.74
N GLN A 148 -5.71 -2.12 -15.81
CA GLN A 148 -5.35 -0.70 -15.74
C GLN A 148 -6.57 0.18 -15.45
N GLY A 149 -6.35 1.31 -14.76
CA GLY A 149 -7.40 2.27 -14.47
C GLY A 149 -6.89 3.71 -14.35
N TYR A 150 -7.55 4.65 -15.01
CA TYR A 150 -7.14 6.06 -15.02
C TYR A 150 -7.50 6.84 -13.76
N ASN A 151 -8.40 6.31 -12.92
CA ASN A 151 -8.95 7.04 -11.79
C ASN A 151 -9.20 6.11 -10.60
N LEU A 152 -8.15 5.42 -10.19
CA LEU A 152 -8.18 4.54 -9.03
C LEU A 152 -8.03 5.37 -7.75
N THR A 153 -8.63 4.91 -6.68
CA THR A 153 -8.51 5.54 -5.36
C THR A 153 -7.85 4.59 -4.40
N VAL A 154 -6.79 5.04 -3.75
CA VAL A 154 -6.13 4.38 -2.63
C VAL A 154 -6.45 5.17 -1.37
N ARG A 155 -7.01 4.47 -0.37
CA ARG A 155 -7.51 5.07 0.89
C ARG A 155 -6.36 5.54 1.77
N GLU A 156 -6.70 6.40 2.73
CA GLU A 156 -5.76 6.76 3.79
C GLU A 156 -5.46 5.56 4.71
N PHE A 157 -4.29 5.58 5.33
CA PHE A 157 -3.93 4.61 6.37
C PHE A 157 -4.82 4.82 7.61
N ARG A 158 -5.44 3.75 8.05
CA ARG A 158 -6.27 3.69 9.26
C ARG A 158 -5.76 2.54 10.13
N GLY A 159 -4.56 2.66 10.63
CA GLY A 159 -3.95 1.68 11.52
C GLY A 159 -3.93 2.16 12.97
N ILE A 160 -3.41 1.31 13.84
CA ILE A 160 -3.17 1.62 15.25
C ILE A 160 -2.17 2.78 15.35
N ASN A 161 -2.36 3.70 16.29
CA ASN A 161 -1.41 4.77 16.58
C ASN A 161 -0.01 4.17 16.83
N TYR A 162 0.92 4.55 15.98
CA TYR A 162 2.31 4.14 16.11
C TYR A 162 3.02 5.12 17.05
N GLU A 163 3.39 4.65 18.23
CA GLU A 163 4.20 5.41 19.18
C GLU A 163 5.63 4.87 19.18
N THR A 164 6.59 5.74 18.93
CA THR A 164 8.01 5.40 19.08
C THR A 164 8.36 5.38 20.56
N LYS A 165 8.88 4.25 21.05
CA LYS A 165 9.32 4.09 22.45
C LYS A 165 10.81 4.24 22.64
N TYR A 166 11.59 3.99 21.60
CA TYR A 166 13.05 3.89 21.67
C TYR A 166 13.78 4.78 20.67
N ALA A 167 13.07 5.28 19.63
CA ALA A 167 13.67 6.16 18.63
C ALA A 167 13.47 7.62 19.02
N GLU A 168 14.56 8.39 19.01
CA GLU A 168 14.59 9.82 19.29
C GLU A 168 15.07 10.59 18.06
N ILE A 169 14.60 11.82 17.93
CA ILE A 169 15.06 12.71 16.86
C ILE A 169 16.47 13.19 17.20
N VAL A 170 17.44 12.87 16.34
CA VAL A 170 18.79 13.43 16.44
C VAL A 170 18.76 14.90 16.03
N LYS A 171 19.12 15.79 16.93
CA LYS A 171 19.22 17.21 16.63
C LYS A 171 20.47 17.51 15.81
N GLU A 172 20.34 18.49 14.90
CA GLU A 172 21.45 18.94 14.07
C GLU A 172 22.62 19.40 14.96
N GLY A 173 23.79 18.71 14.89
CA GLY A 173 24.96 18.98 15.71
C GLY A 173 25.24 17.98 16.83
N GLU A 174 24.33 17.05 17.13
CA GLU A 174 24.61 15.89 18.00
C GLU A 174 25.24 14.76 17.15
N LYS A 175 26.55 14.50 17.35
CA LYS A 175 27.29 13.36 16.78
C LYS A 175 27.69 12.40 17.90
#